data_eddc00e10a70bc3183c4e7b84177b831
#
_entry.id   eddc00e10a70bc3183c4e7b84177b831
#
_cell.length_a   1.000
_cell.length_b   1.000
_cell.length_c   1.000
_cell.angle_alpha   90.00
_cell.angle_beta   90.00
_cell.angle_gamma   90.00
#
_symmetry.space_group_name_H-M   'P 1'
#
loop_
_entity.id
_entity.type
_entity.pdbx_description
1 polymer ?
#
loop_
_entity_poly.entity_id
_entity_poly.type
_entity_poly.pdbx_seq_one_letter_code
_entity_poly.pdbx_strand_id
1 'polypeptide(L)'
;MAKTVILSGVRTPVGKFGGALSTLTASELGGIAIKEALTRASVQPEEVQEVIIGNVLQGGQGQIPSRQAARAANLPWNVKTETVNKVCASGLRSVTMADQIIRAGDEGVIVAGGMESMSNAPYMMPKARWGFRMGDHAVKDLMIYDGLTCSFTGVHMGTYGNSTSKELEITRQQQDEWALRSHQRTVAAQEAGILGEEIVAVEVPQRKGDPIVVDKDEAPRKDTSIERLAKLNPVFDHDGTITAGNAPGINDGAAALVLMSDERAKSEGREPLATILAHSAIAVEAEDFPKTPGLVINELLSKTGKTVEDIDLFEINEAFATVALAANQIAGLDPEKVNVNGGAVAIGHPIGASGARILITLIHELKRRGGGIGIAAICSGGGQGDAIMIEV
;
A
#
# COMPACT_ATOMS: atom_id res chain seq x y z
N MET A 1 -23.14 17.18 -5.35
CA MET A 1 -21.98 17.21 -4.43
C MET A 1 -20.74 17.28 -5.29
N ALA A 2 -19.75 18.05 -4.88
CA ALA A 2 -18.47 18.10 -5.58
C ALA A 2 -17.88 16.68 -5.69
N LYS A 3 -17.33 16.33 -6.85
CA LYS A 3 -16.58 15.09 -7.05
C LYS A 3 -15.10 15.38 -6.89
N THR A 4 -14.36 14.40 -6.43
CA THR A 4 -12.90 14.44 -6.38
C THR A 4 -12.33 13.66 -7.55
N VAL A 5 -11.37 14.27 -8.23
CA VAL A 5 -10.62 13.64 -9.32
C VAL A 5 -9.17 13.46 -8.91
N ILE A 6 -8.54 12.45 -9.47
CA ILE A 6 -7.12 12.15 -9.35
C ILE A 6 -6.46 12.59 -10.65
N LEU A 7 -5.50 13.51 -10.57
CA LEU A 7 -4.78 14.04 -11.73
C LEU A 7 -3.56 13.20 -12.09
N SER A 8 -2.92 12.60 -11.09
CA SER A 8 -1.78 11.72 -11.27
C SER A 8 -1.64 10.73 -10.12
N GLY A 9 -0.93 9.65 -10.37
CA GLY A 9 -0.53 8.69 -9.35
C GLY A 9 0.79 8.05 -9.74
N VAL A 10 1.77 8.06 -8.82
CA VAL A 10 3.09 7.48 -9.03
C VAL A 10 3.58 6.78 -7.77
N ARG A 11 4.48 5.84 -7.93
CA ARG A 11 5.16 5.17 -6.84
C ARG A 11 6.66 5.04 -7.10
N THR A 12 7.45 4.88 -6.06
CA THR A 12 8.81 4.38 -6.20
C THR A 12 8.79 2.90 -6.57
N PRO A 13 9.90 2.34 -7.05
CA PRO A 13 10.11 0.90 -6.95
C PRO A 13 9.94 0.45 -5.51
N VAL A 14 9.61 -0.83 -5.30
CA VAL A 14 9.57 -1.45 -3.98
C VAL A 14 10.89 -2.16 -3.72
N GLY A 15 11.62 -1.69 -2.72
CA GLY A 15 12.90 -2.26 -2.27
C GLY A 15 12.69 -3.45 -1.32
N LYS A 16 13.65 -4.38 -1.30
CA LYS A 16 13.75 -5.44 -0.29
C LYS A 16 14.32 -4.90 1.02
N PHE A 17 14.09 -5.62 2.10
CA PHE A 17 14.75 -5.37 3.38
C PHE A 17 16.28 -5.38 3.21
N GLY A 18 16.92 -4.28 3.59
CA GLY A 18 18.36 -4.09 3.37
C GLY A 18 18.79 -4.04 1.91
N GLY A 19 17.83 -3.86 0.97
CA GLY A 19 18.07 -3.78 -0.47
C GLY A 19 18.47 -2.39 -0.97
N ALA A 20 18.24 -2.12 -2.25
CA ALA A 20 18.74 -0.93 -2.93
C ALA A 20 18.21 0.39 -2.34
N LEU A 21 17.00 0.41 -1.76
CA LEU A 21 16.38 1.60 -1.17
C LEU A 21 16.68 1.77 0.33
N SER A 22 17.36 0.83 0.97
CA SER A 22 17.54 0.78 2.43
C SER A 22 18.31 1.96 3.04
N THR A 23 19.06 2.71 2.24
CA THR A 23 19.79 3.90 2.70
C THR A 23 18.93 5.17 2.70
N LEU A 24 17.73 5.12 2.12
CA LEU A 24 16.80 6.24 2.06
C LEU A 24 15.76 6.11 3.19
N THR A 25 15.48 7.25 3.82
CA THR A 25 14.39 7.34 4.80
C THR A 25 13.02 7.30 4.12
N ALA A 26 11.97 6.97 4.88
CA ALA A 26 10.61 7.01 4.36
C ALA A 26 10.25 8.40 3.79
N SER A 27 10.68 9.48 4.47
CA SER A 27 10.41 10.86 4.05
C SER A 27 11.14 11.24 2.75
N GLU A 28 12.34 10.73 2.50
CA GLU A 28 13.04 10.92 1.22
C GLU A 28 12.33 10.19 0.09
N LEU A 29 11.94 8.93 0.29
CA LEU A 29 11.14 8.17 -0.68
C LEU A 29 9.80 8.86 -0.96
N GLY A 30 9.10 9.32 0.10
CA GLY A 30 7.87 10.09 -0.01
C GLY A 30 8.05 11.38 -0.80
N GLY A 31 9.14 12.11 -0.57
CA GLY A 31 9.47 13.33 -1.30
C GLY A 31 9.67 13.10 -2.79
N ILE A 32 10.33 12.00 -3.17
CA ILE A 32 10.52 11.61 -4.58
C ILE A 32 9.17 11.34 -5.25
N ALA A 33 8.29 10.55 -4.60
CA ALA A 33 6.97 10.23 -5.12
C ALA A 33 6.08 11.48 -5.25
N ILE A 34 6.07 12.36 -4.24
CA ILE A 34 5.31 13.63 -4.25
C ILE A 34 5.77 14.51 -5.41
N LYS A 35 7.08 14.72 -5.54
CA LYS A 35 7.65 15.58 -6.59
C LYS A 35 7.26 15.10 -7.97
N GLU A 36 7.39 13.81 -8.24
CA GLU A 36 7.02 13.24 -9.53
C GLU A 36 5.50 13.27 -9.78
N ALA A 37 4.68 13.02 -8.74
CA ALA A 37 3.22 13.12 -8.86
C ALA A 37 2.79 14.53 -9.29
N LEU A 38 3.38 15.57 -8.71
CA LEU A 38 3.14 16.97 -9.10
C LEU A 38 3.56 17.24 -10.53
N THR A 39 4.75 16.74 -10.93
CA THR A 39 5.27 16.89 -12.31
C THR A 39 4.28 16.27 -13.31
N ARG A 40 3.84 15.04 -13.08
CA ARG A 40 2.89 14.35 -13.99
C ARG A 40 1.50 14.98 -14.01
N ALA A 41 1.06 15.57 -12.89
CA ALA A 41 -0.19 16.31 -12.80
C ALA A 41 -0.09 17.72 -13.42
N SER A 42 1.10 18.20 -13.78
CA SER A 42 1.38 19.60 -14.17
C SER A 42 0.89 20.60 -13.10
N VAL A 43 0.98 20.22 -11.81
CA VAL A 43 0.60 21.04 -10.66
C VAL A 43 1.85 21.67 -10.07
N GLN A 44 1.85 23.00 -9.89
CA GLN A 44 2.97 23.70 -9.28
C GLN A 44 2.97 23.49 -7.77
N PRO A 45 4.13 23.45 -7.12
CA PRO A 45 4.23 23.29 -5.66
C PRO A 45 3.40 24.30 -4.86
N GLU A 46 3.26 25.50 -5.37
CA GLU A 46 2.52 26.61 -4.76
C GLU A 46 0.98 26.44 -4.80
N GLU A 47 0.49 25.55 -5.67
CA GLU A 47 -0.94 25.26 -5.77
C GLU A 47 -1.39 24.25 -4.71
N VAL A 48 -0.44 23.49 -4.13
CA VAL A 48 -0.74 22.46 -3.11
C VAL A 48 -1.09 23.13 -1.78
N GLN A 49 -2.21 22.76 -1.23
CA GLN A 49 -2.71 23.31 0.02
C GLN A 49 -2.44 22.37 1.20
N GLU A 50 -2.44 21.05 0.94
CA GLU A 50 -2.22 20.06 1.96
C GLU A 50 -1.55 18.80 1.42
N VAL A 51 -0.79 18.11 2.29
CA VAL A 51 -0.17 16.80 2.04
C VAL A 51 -0.56 15.82 3.14
N ILE A 52 -1.22 14.72 2.80
CA ILE A 52 -1.65 13.69 3.74
C ILE A 52 -0.94 12.38 3.39
N ILE A 53 -0.04 11.92 4.25
CA ILE A 53 0.80 10.75 3.97
C ILE A 53 0.66 9.69 5.05
N GLY A 54 0.33 8.47 4.62
CA GLY A 54 0.37 7.28 5.46
C GLY A 54 1.81 6.88 5.80
N ASN A 55 2.08 6.66 7.09
CA ASN A 55 3.37 6.13 7.57
C ASN A 55 3.15 5.42 8.90
N VAL A 56 3.63 4.20 9.04
CA VAL A 56 3.35 3.34 10.19
C VAL A 56 4.51 3.35 11.19
N LEU A 57 5.72 3.07 10.72
CA LEU A 57 6.90 2.91 11.55
C LEU A 57 7.59 4.26 11.79
N GLN A 58 6.93 5.12 12.57
CA GLN A 58 7.37 6.51 12.77
C GLN A 58 8.48 6.69 13.81
N GLY A 59 8.81 5.63 14.55
CA GLY A 59 9.87 5.68 15.57
C GLY A 59 11.21 6.13 14.98
N GLY A 60 11.84 7.13 15.60
CA GLY A 60 13.16 7.64 15.18
C GLY A 60 13.16 8.56 13.95
N GLN A 61 12.04 8.78 13.28
CA GLN A 61 11.97 9.64 12.09
C GLN A 61 11.90 11.14 12.41
N GLY A 62 11.75 11.52 13.68
CA GLY A 62 11.54 12.91 14.08
C GLY A 62 10.08 13.34 14.00
N GLN A 63 9.84 14.65 14.02
CA GLN A 63 8.49 15.19 14.03
C GLN A 63 7.89 15.19 12.61
N ILE A 64 6.64 14.78 12.51
CA ILE A 64 5.76 14.89 11.34
C ILE A 64 6.47 14.42 10.05
N PRO A 65 6.64 13.10 9.84
CA PRO A 65 7.30 12.57 8.65
C PRO A 65 6.71 13.07 7.33
N SER A 66 5.38 13.28 7.24
CA SER A 66 4.72 13.89 6.07
C SER A 66 5.26 15.28 5.73
N ARG A 67 5.58 16.09 6.76
CA ARG A 67 6.14 17.41 6.54
C ARG A 67 7.58 17.36 6.02
N GLN A 68 8.33 16.38 6.48
CA GLN A 68 9.67 16.12 5.98
C GLN A 68 9.61 15.71 4.49
N ALA A 69 8.67 14.81 4.12
CA ALA A 69 8.46 14.41 2.74
C ALA A 69 8.02 15.59 1.85
N ALA A 70 7.10 16.43 2.32
CA ALA A 70 6.68 17.64 1.61
C ALA A 70 7.87 18.60 1.37
N ARG A 71 8.76 18.77 2.34
CA ARG A 71 9.98 19.58 2.18
C ARG A 71 11.00 18.94 1.26
N ALA A 72 11.17 17.62 1.30
CA ALA A 72 12.02 16.88 0.37
C ALA A 72 11.51 17.03 -1.09
N ALA A 73 10.19 17.19 -1.28
CA ALA A 73 9.58 17.49 -2.57
C ALA A 73 9.65 19.00 -2.96
N ASN A 74 10.30 19.84 -2.17
CA ASN A 74 10.40 21.29 -2.35
C ASN A 74 9.08 22.07 -2.24
N LEU A 75 8.05 21.51 -1.59
CA LEU A 75 6.80 22.25 -1.34
C LEU A 75 7.02 23.45 -0.42
N PRO A 76 6.28 24.56 -0.61
CA PRO A 76 6.36 25.75 0.25
C PRO A 76 6.06 25.47 1.73
N TRP A 77 6.53 26.34 2.63
CA TRP A 77 6.36 26.17 4.07
C TRP A 77 4.89 26.36 4.55
N ASN A 78 4.06 27.04 3.78
CA ASN A 78 2.65 27.27 4.08
C ASN A 78 1.76 26.05 3.77
N VAL A 79 2.25 25.01 3.09
CA VAL A 79 1.51 23.77 2.85
C VAL A 79 1.29 23.03 4.17
N LYS A 80 0.05 22.72 4.49
CA LYS A 80 -0.30 21.91 5.67
C LYS A 80 0.06 20.45 5.43
N THR A 81 0.32 19.69 6.51
CA THR A 81 0.70 18.29 6.36
C THR A 81 0.18 17.43 7.49
N GLU A 82 -0.29 16.22 7.19
CA GLU A 82 -0.69 15.22 8.16
C GLU A 82 -0.01 13.87 7.92
N THR A 83 0.39 13.21 9.00
CA THR A 83 0.87 11.83 8.95
C THR A 83 -0.19 10.91 9.53
N VAL A 84 -0.67 9.97 8.72
CA VAL A 84 -1.77 9.05 9.08
C VAL A 84 -1.21 7.67 9.36
N ASN A 85 -1.63 7.08 10.47
CA ASN A 85 -1.36 5.67 10.79
C ASN A 85 -2.67 4.91 10.97
N LYS A 86 -2.98 4.06 10.02
CA LYS A 86 -4.01 3.02 10.05
C LYS A 86 -3.40 1.69 9.60
N VAL A 87 -2.21 1.40 10.08
CA VAL A 87 -1.38 0.26 9.68
C VAL A 87 -1.35 0.13 8.14
N CYS A 88 -1.62 -1.04 7.58
CA CYS A 88 -1.54 -1.28 6.11
C CYS A 88 -2.46 -0.37 5.28
N ALA A 89 -3.59 0.07 5.83
CA ALA A 89 -4.54 0.94 5.14
C ALA A 89 -4.15 2.43 5.15
N SER A 90 -3.05 2.84 5.78
CA SER A 90 -2.66 4.25 5.96
C SER A 90 -2.63 5.03 4.64
N GLY A 91 -2.01 4.46 3.60
CA GLY A 91 -1.91 5.10 2.29
C GLY A 91 -3.25 5.24 1.56
N LEU A 92 -4.18 4.28 1.73
CA LEU A 92 -5.52 4.41 1.16
C LEU A 92 -6.37 5.39 1.97
N ARG A 93 -6.22 5.37 3.30
CA ARG A 93 -6.91 6.29 4.20
C ARG A 93 -6.53 7.75 3.92
N SER A 94 -5.28 8.04 3.61
CA SER A 94 -4.85 9.38 3.22
C SER A 94 -5.63 9.89 2.01
N VAL A 95 -5.84 9.04 1.01
CA VAL A 95 -6.62 9.37 -0.21
C VAL A 95 -8.08 9.60 0.13
N THR A 96 -8.70 8.74 0.97
CA THR A 96 -10.11 8.92 1.35
C THR A 96 -10.33 10.13 2.26
N MET A 97 -9.33 10.53 3.06
CA MET A 97 -9.35 11.79 3.81
C MET A 97 -9.29 12.99 2.86
N ALA A 98 -8.37 12.97 1.89
CA ALA A 98 -8.27 14.00 0.88
C ALA A 98 -9.59 14.18 0.10
N ASP A 99 -10.26 13.09 -0.30
CA ASP A 99 -11.58 13.13 -0.93
C ASP A 99 -12.61 13.82 -0.02
N GLN A 100 -12.65 13.47 1.27
CA GLN A 100 -13.57 14.06 2.24
C GLN A 100 -13.35 15.58 2.40
N ILE A 101 -12.10 16.03 2.50
CA ILE A 101 -11.71 17.43 2.65
C ILE A 101 -12.06 18.22 1.38
N ILE A 102 -11.73 17.70 0.19
CA ILE A 102 -12.07 18.36 -1.09
C ILE A 102 -13.58 18.47 -1.27
N ARG A 103 -14.34 17.41 -0.97
CA ARG A 103 -15.81 17.44 -1.07
C ARG A 103 -16.46 18.35 -0.04
N ALA A 104 -15.85 18.55 1.12
CA ALA A 104 -16.27 19.53 2.10
C ALA A 104 -16.04 20.98 1.65
N GLY A 105 -15.12 21.19 0.70
CA GLY A 105 -14.75 22.50 0.18
C GLY A 105 -13.68 23.22 1.01
N ASP A 106 -13.03 22.50 1.95
CA ASP A 106 -12.00 23.09 2.82
C ASP A 106 -10.69 23.35 2.07
N GLU A 107 -10.33 22.45 1.13
CA GLU A 107 -9.11 22.55 0.31
C GLU A 107 -9.37 22.14 -1.15
N GLY A 108 -8.62 22.71 -2.08
CA GLY A 108 -8.82 22.49 -3.51
C GLY A 108 -7.82 21.52 -4.15
N VAL A 109 -6.56 21.49 -3.69
CA VAL A 109 -5.50 20.61 -4.20
C VAL A 109 -4.79 19.92 -3.04
N ILE A 110 -4.87 18.61 -3.01
CA ILE A 110 -4.25 17.79 -1.96
C ILE A 110 -3.35 16.73 -2.60
N VAL A 111 -2.15 16.55 -2.03
CA VAL A 111 -1.33 15.38 -2.31
C VAL A 111 -1.58 14.34 -1.22
N ALA A 112 -2.00 13.14 -1.61
CA ALA A 112 -2.25 12.05 -0.69
C ALA A 112 -1.46 10.80 -1.09
N GLY A 113 -1.07 9.98 -0.12
CA GLY A 113 -0.30 8.79 -0.43
C GLY A 113 0.21 8.09 0.81
N GLY A 114 1.33 7.38 0.66
CA GLY A 114 1.96 6.69 1.76
C GLY A 114 3.43 6.42 1.49
N MET A 115 4.18 6.24 2.55
CA MET A 115 5.61 5.95 2.52
C MET A 115 5.98 5.02 3.67
N GLU A 116 6.97 4.17 3.45
CA GLU A 116 7.53 3.32 4.48
C GLU A 116 8.99 2.99 4.18
N SER A 117 9.83 2.99 5.19
CA SER A 117 11.16 2.41 5.14
C SER A 117 11.29 1.43 6.30
N MET A 118 10.88 0.18 6.03
CA MET A 118 10.93 -0.87 7.05
C MET A 118 12.38 -1.25 7.38
N SER A 119 13.29 -1.06 6.43
CA SER A 119 14.72 -1.26 6.63
C SER A 119 15.32 -0.31 7.67
N ASN A 120 14.72 0.87 7.87
CA ASN A 120 15.19 1.88 8.82
C ASN A 120 14.40 1.91 10.14
N ALA A 121 13.48 0.95 10.36
CA ALA A 121 12.75 0.85 11.62
C ALA A 121 13.73 0.59 12.78
N PRO A 122 13.68 1.40 13.86
CA PRO A 122 14.64 1.25 14.96
C PRO A 122 14.21 0.18 15.95
N TYR A 123 15.15 -0.17 16.83
CA TYR A 123 14.86 -0.92 18.05
C TYR A 123 14.56 0.04 19.19
N MET A 124 13.60 -0.28 20.05
CA MET A 124 13.34 0.47 21.28
C MET A 124 13.79 -0.29 22.52
N MET A 125 14.14 0.46 23.54
CA MET A 125 14.49 -0.04 24.87
C MET A 125 13.39 0.35 25.87
N PRO A 126 12.39 -0.50 26.15
CA PRO A 126 11.33 -0.20 27.10
C PRO A 126 11.91 0.08 28.49
N LYS A 127 11.35 1.06 29.19
CA LYS A 127 11.77 1.48 30.56
C LYS A 127 13.18 2.09 30.68
N ALA A 128 13.95 2.22 29.61
CA ALA A 128 15.29 2.82 29.66
C ALA A 128 15.30 4.23 30.26
N ARG A 129 14.25 5.03 30.05
CA ARG A 129 14.11 6.39 30.62
C ARG A 129 14.20 6.41 32.15
N TRP A 130 13.77 5.34 32.81
CA TRP A 130 13.78 5.25 34.29
C TRP A 130 14.97 4.47 34.84
N GLY A 131 15.90 4.08 33.96
CA GLY A 131 17.07 3.27 34.27
C GLY A 131 16.75 1.79 34.42
N PHE A 132 17.65 0.94 33.98
CA PHE A 132 17.60 -0.50 34.22
C PHE A 132 18.17 -0.78 35.60
N ARG A 133 17.36 -1.28 36.54
CA ARG A 133 17.80 -1.42 37.95
C ARG A 133 18.53 -2.75 38.19
N MET A 134 17.87 -3.88 37.99
CA MET A 134 18.45 -5.21 38.22
C MET A 134 17.87 -6.19 37.22
N GLY A 135 18.69 -7.11 36.73
CA GLY A 135 18.33 -8.15 35.75
C GLY A 135 18.46 -7.67 34.30
N ASP A 136 18.27 -8.62 33.38
CA ASP A 136 18.35 -8.39 31.94
C ASP A 136 17.14 -7.61 31.42
N HIS A 137 17.36 -6.85 30.36
CA HIS A 137 16.32 -6.11 29.66
C HIS A 137 16.40 -6.36 28.16
N ALA A 138 15.24 -6.69 27.56
CA ALA A 138 15.15 -6.91 26.13
C ALA A 138 14.95 -5.58 25.38
N VAL A 139 15.53 -5.48 24.20
CA VAL A 139 15.16 -4.50 23.18
C VAL A 139 14.01 -5.05 22.32
N LYS A 140 13.17 -4.18 21.78
CA LYS A 140 12.09 -4.57 20.87
C LYS A 140 12.33 -3.99 19.49
N ASP A 141 12.26 -4.83 18.48
CA ASP A 141 12.23 -4.43 17.07
C ASP A 141 10.89 -3.74 16.78
N LEU A 142 10.90 -2.44 16.47
CA LEU A 142 9.67 -1.68 16.19
C LEU A 142 9.01 -2.11 14.87
N MET A 143 9.77 -2.62 13.91
CA MET A 143 9.20 -3.19 12.69
C MET A 143 8.23 -4.33 13.02
N ILE A 144 8.62 -5.25 13.88
CA ILE A 144 7.79 -6.37 14.35
C ILE A 144 6.72 -5.88 15.34
N TYR A 145 7.10 -5.06 16.31
CA TYR A 145 6.22 -4.70 17.42
C TYR A 145 5.08 -3.76 17.00
N ASP A 146 5.39 -2.71 16.24
CA ASP A 146 4.39 -1.71 15.83
C ASP A 146 3.74 -2.04 14.47
N GLY A 147 4.45 -2.77 13.59
CA GLY A 147 4.00 -3.05 12.24
C GLY A 147 3.33 -4.40 12.05
N LEU A 148 3.82 -5.46 12.70
CA LEU A 148 3.50 -6.85 12.35
C LEU A 148 2.90 -7.67 13.50
N THR A 149 2.78 -7.11 14.70
CA THR A 149 2.24 -7.79 15.89
C THR A 149 0.91 -7.18 16.28
N CYS A 150 -0.11 -8.03 16.50
CA CYS A 150 -1.40 -7.59 17.01
C CYS A 150 -1.26 -7.04 18.44
N SER A 151 -1.70 -5.81 18.66
CA SER A 151 -1.61 -5.14 19.96
C SER A 151 -2.55 -5.73 21.01
N PHE A 152 -3.60 -6.45 20.62
CA PHE A 152 -4.60 -7.02 21.51
C PHE A 152 -4.20 -8.40 22.04
N THR A 153 -3.62 -9.24 21.20
CA THR A 153 -3.28 -10.63 21.52
C THR A 153 -1.79 -10.89 21.59
N GLY A 154 -0.96 -10.00 21.05
CA GLY A 154 0.50 -10.15 21.03
C GLY A 154 1.02 -11.17 20.01
N VAL A 155 0.16 -11.71 19.11
CA VAL A 155 0.59 -12.64 18.07
C VAL A 155 0.98 -11.91 16.78
N HIS A 156 1.82 -12.54 15.98
CA HIS A 156 2.15 -12.04 14.64
C HIS A 156 0.93 -12.13 13.72
N MET A 157 0.74 -11.14 12.84
CA MET A 157 -0.42 -11.08 11.94
C MET A 157 -0.59 -12.31 11.05
N GLY A 158 0.49 -13.02 10.71
CA GLY A 158 0.44 -14.26 9.95
C GLY A 158 -0.28 -15.42 10.66
N THR A 159 -0.31 -15.44 11.99
CA THR A 159 -1.09 -16.43 12.75
C THR A 159 -2.59 -16.33 12.43
N TYR A 160 -3.10 -15.11 12.31
CA TYR A 160 -4.50 -14.89 11.90
C TYR A 160 -4.77 -15.30 10.44
N GLY A 161 -3.78 -15.14 9.55
CA GLY A 161 -3.88 -15.68 8.20
C GLY A 161 -4.04 -17.20 8.17
N ASN A 162 -3.33 -17.93 9.06
CA ASN A 162 -3.51 -19.38 9.22
C ASN A 162 -4.91 -19.73 9.75
N SER A 163 -5.41 -18.98 10.74
CA SER A 163 -6.78 -19.17 11.29
C SER A 163 -7.85 -18.98 10.23
N THR A 164 -7.74 -17.89 9.44
CA THR A 164 -8.65 -17.62 8.31
C THR A 164 -8.55 -18.70 7.23
N SER A 165 -7.35 -19.16 6.90
CA SER A 165 -7.17 -20.25 5.93
C SER A 165 -7.87 -21.53 6.36
N LYS A 166 -7.81 -21.86 7.65
CA LYS A 166 -8.49 -23.02 8.22
C LYS A 166 -10.02 -22.85 8.21
N GLU A 167 -10.52 -21.68 8.58
CA GLU A 167 -11.95 -21.37 8.63
C GLU A 167 -12.59 -21.43 7.23
N LEU A 168 -11.93 -20.85 6.24
CA LEU A 168 -12.41 -20.76 4.85
C LEU A 168 -11.96 -21.93 3.97
N GLU A 169 -11.33 -22.96 4.55
CA GLU A 169 -10.81 -24.14 3.85
C GLU A 169 -9.83 -23.80 2.71
N ILE A 170 -9.10 -22.70 2.86
CA ILE A 170 -8.06 -22.27 1.91
C ILE A 170 -6.80 -23.11 2.13
N THR A 171 -6.50 -24.00 1.19
CA THR A 171 -5.38 -24.93 1.31
C THR A 171 -4.02 -24.25 1.09
N ARG A 172 -2.96 -24.90 1.56
CA ARG A 172 -1.58 -24.49 1.29
C ARG A 172 -1.30 -24.45 -0.24
N GLN A 173 -1.80 -25.43 -0.98
CA GLN A 173 -1.62 -25.48 -2.42
C GLN A 173 -2.23 -24.25 -3.11
N GLN A 174 -3.46 -23.89 -2.78
CA GLN A 174 -4.11 -22.68 -3.33
C GLN A 174 -3.31 -21.41 -3.03
N GLN A 175 -2.75 -21.28 -1.83
CA GLN A 175 -1.92 -20.14 -1.46
C GLN A 175 -0.62 -20.09 -2.27
N ASP A 176 0.03 -21.22 -2.46
CA ASP A 176 1.25 -21.32 -3.27
C ASP A 176 0.97 -21.07 -4.77
N GLU A 177 -0.14 -21.56 -5.30
CA GLU A 177 -0.59 -21.26 -6.67
C GLU A 177 -0.87 -19.77 -6.87
N TRP A 178 -1.53 -19.13 -5.89
CA TRP A 178 -1.73 -17.69 -5.91
C TRP A 178 -0.41 -16.92 -5.88
N ALA A 179 0.51 -17.33 -5.03
CA ALA A 179 1.84 -16.72 -4.94
C ALA A 179 2.63 -16.86 -6.25
N LEU A 180 2.62 -18.05 -6.86
CA LEU A 180 3.23 -18.29 -8.17
C LEU A 180 2.63 -17.36 -9.23
N ARG A 181 1.30 -17.27 -9.28
CA ARG A 181 0.58 -16.38 -10.19
C ARG A 181 0.95 -14.92 -9.98
N SER A 182 1.04 -14.46 -8.71
CA SER A 182 1.46 -13.09 -8.38
C SER A 182 2.86 -12.80 -8.95
N HIS A 183 3.82 -13.69 -8.74
CA HIS A 183 5.16 -13.55 -9.31
C HIS A 183 5.17 -13.56 -10.84
N GLN A 184 4.48 -14.50 -11.48
CA GLN A 184 4.42 -14.61 -12.94
C GLN A 184 3.81 -13.36 -13.58
N ARG A 185 2.70 -12.85 -13.02
CA ARG A 185 2.04 -11.63 -13.50
C ARG A 185 2.92 -10.40 -13.32
N THR A 186 3.58 -10.26 -12.16
CA THR A 186 4.48 -9.12 -11.90
C THR A 186 5.68 -9.15 -12.84
N VAL A 187 6.32 -10.30 -13.03
CA VAL A 187 7.46 -10.42 -13.93
C VAL A 187 7.04 -10.09 -15.37
N ALA A 188 5.92 -10.63 -15.84
CA ALA A 188 5.40 -10.34 -17.17
C ALA A 188 5.09 -8.85 -17.35
N ALA A 189 4.47 -8.19 -16.35
CA ALA A 189 4.17 -6.77 -16.38
C ALA A 189 5.44 -5.89 -16.35
N GLN A 190 6.49 -6.30 -15.60
CA GLN A 190 7.79 -5.64 -15.64
C GLN A 190 8.49 -5.78 -17.00
N GLU A 191 8.49 -6.98 -17.57
CA GLU A 191 9.13 -7.24 -18.86
C GLU A 191 8.42 -6.51 -20.03
N ALA A 192 7.10 -6.37 -19.92
CA ALA A 192 6.29 -5.60 -20.86
C ALA A 192 6.35 -4.07 -20.66
N GLY A 193 7.03 -3.58 -19.60
CA GLY A 193 7.12 -2.15 -19.29
C GLY A 193 5.88 -1.54 -18.64
N ILE A 194 4.83 -2.34 -18.37
CA ILE A 194 3.54 -1.89 -17.82
C ILE A 194 3.74 -1.21 -16.45
N LEU A 195 4.49 -1.84 -15.54
CA LEU A 195 4.75 -1.27 -14.22
C LEU A 195 5.65 -0.03 -14.28
N GLY A 196 6.44 0.15 -15.35
CA GLY A 196 7.25 1.35 -15.57
C GLY A 196 6.42 2.62 -15.72
N GLU A 197 5.16 2.52 -16.15
CA GLU A 197 4.27 3.69 -16.30
C GLU A 197 3.91 4.33 -14.96
N GLU A 198 3.81 3.53 -13.90
CA GLU A 198 3.47 3.99 -12.55
C GLU A 198 4.70 4.28 -11.68
N ILE A 199 5.89 3.83 -12.08
CA ILE A 199 7.12 3.96 -11.31
C ILE A 199 7.85 5.26 -11.64
N VAL A 200 8.41 5.92 -10.62
CA VAL A 200 9.46 6.94 -10.73
C VAL A 200 10.78 6.31 -10.34
N ALA A 201 11.80 6.45 -11.19
CA ALA A 201 13.14 5.98 -10.88
C ALA A 201 13.72 6.73 -9.68
N VAL A 202 14.41 6.00 -8.81
CA VAL A 202 15.04 6.53 -7.59
C VAL A 202 16.55 6.52 -7.75
N GLU A 203 17.15 7.69 -7.67
CA GLU A 203 18.61 7.83 -7.60
C GLU A 203 19.08 7.64 -6.15
N VAL A 204 19.77 6.55 -5.90
CA VAL A 204 20.28 6.20 -4.57
C VAL A 204 21.74 6.64 -4.46
N PRO A 205 22.04 7.66 -3.62
CA PRO A 205 23.40 8.14 -3.41
C PRO A 205 24.35 7.02 -2.96
N GLN A 206 25.53 7.01 -3.53
CA GLN A 206 26.59 6.07 -3.15
C GLN A 206 27.66 6.76 -2.31
N ARG A 207 28.28 5.99 -1.41
CA ARG A 207 29.40 6.53 -0.61
C ARG A 207 30.57 7.01 -1.48
N LYS A 208 30.75 6.37 -2.65
CA LYS A 208 31.73 6.72 -3.68
C LYS A 208 31.15 6.40 -5.05
N GLY A 209 31.40 7.25 -6.04
CA GLY A 209 30.91 7.09 -7.40
C GLY A 209 29.55 7.74 -7.66
N ASP A 210 28.98 7.45 -8.82
CA ASP A 210 27.69 7.97 -9.24
C ASP A 210 26.53 7.27 -8.48
N PRO A 211 25.37 7.94 -8.33
CA PRO A 211 24.18 7.31 -7.79
C PRO A 211 23.77 6.06 -8.57
N ILE A 212 23.23 5.07 -7.89
CA ILE A 212 22.58 3.92 -8.52
C ILE A 212 21.14 4.29 -8.82
N VAL A 213 20.70 4.07 -10.06
CA VAL A 213 19.31 4.26 -10.47
C VAL A 213 18.53 2.97 -10.23
N VAL A 214 17.52 3.04 -9.40
CA VAL A 214 16.58 1.94 -9.13
C VAL A 214 15.25 2.28 -9.79
N ASP A 215 14.86 1.51 -10.82
CA ASP A 215 13.69 1.75 -11.66
C ASP A 215 12.73 0.58 -11.74
N LYS A 216 12.97 -0.49 -10.94
CA LYS A 216 12.17 -1.72 -10.92
C LYS A 216 12.02 -2.25 -9.50
N ASP A 217 10.89 -2.92 -9.24
CA ASP A 217 10.69 -3.65 -8.00
C ASP A 217 11.72 -4.78 -7.86
N GLU A 218 12.34 -4.90 -6.69
CA GLU A 218 13.44 -5.84 -6.45
C GLU A 218 12.97 -7.27 -6.12
N ALA A 219 11.73 -7.41 -5.61
CA ALA A 219 11.27 -8.67 -5.02
C ALA A 219 10.74 -9.73 -6.02
N PRO A 220 10.20 -9.39 -7.21
CA PRO A 220 9.64 -10.37 -8.11
C PRO A 220 10.66 -11.46 -8.52
N ARG A 221 10.23 -12.74 -8.46
CA ARG A 221 11.08 -13.90 -8.69
C ARG A 221 10.68 -14.63 -9.96
N LYS A 222 11.48 -14.48 -11.00
CA LYS A 222 11.27 -15.15 -12.29
C LYS A 222 11.40 -16.68 -12.23
N ASP A 223 12.18 -17.18 -11.27
CA ASP A 223 12.48 -18.60 -11.10
C ASP A 223 11.60 -19.32 -10.06
N THR A 224 10.52 -18.68 -9.59
CA THR A 224 9.55 -19.27 -8.66
C THR A 224 8.77 -20.40 -9.36
N SER A 225 8.56 -21.52 -8.69
CA SER A 225 7.73 -22.65 -9.15
C SER A 225 6.96 -23.29 -7.99
N ILE A 226 5.92 -24.05 -8.31
CA ILE A 226 5.12 -24.77 -7.30
C ILE A 226 5.99 -25.72 -6.48
N GLU A 227 6.93 -26.43 -7.13
CA GLU A 227 7.82 -27.38 -6.45
C GLU A 227 8.79 -26.70 -5.49
N ARG A 228 9.16 -25.44 -5.76
CA ARG A 228 9.99 -24.62 -4.85
C ARG A 228 9.17 -24.11 -3.69
N LEU A 229 7.97 -23.59 -3.94
CA LEU A 229 7.06 -23.08 -2.92
C LEU A 229 6.63 -24.19 -1.96
N ALA A 230 6.28 -25.37 -2.47
CA ALA A 230 5.85 -26.52 -1.68
C ALA A 230 6.90 -27.01 -0.67
N LYS A 231 8.20 -26.74 -0.93
CA LYS A 231 9.31 -27.12 -0.02
C LYS A 231 9.51 -26.18 1.16
N LEU A 232 8.84 -25.00 1.16
CA LEU A 232 9.00 -24.02 2.22
C LEU A 232 8.23 -24.46 3.47
N ASN A 233 8.87 -24.28 4.63
CA ASN A 233 8.22 -24.55 5.90
C ASN A 233 7.26 -23.42 6.29
N PRO A 234 6.17 -23.73 7.00
CA PRO A 234 5.34 -22.71 7.67
C PRO A 234 6.18 -21.82 8.59
N VAL A 235 5.82 -20.52 8.67
CA VAL A 235 6.62 -19.54 9.42
C VAL A 235 6.03 -19.22 10.79
N PHE A 236 4.71 -19.15 10.93
CA PHE A 236 4.05 -18.61 12.14
C PHE A 236 3.53 -19.71 13.07
N ASP A 237 3.10 -20.84 12.52
CA ASP A 237 2.58 -21.97 13.26
C ASP A 237 3.13 -23.27 12.64
N HIS A 238 3.45 -24.26 13.45
CA HIS A 238 4.02 -25.53 12.98
C HIS A 238 3.13 -26.22 11.91
N ASP A 239 1.81 -26.21 12.14
CA ASP A 239 0.81 -26.78 11.24
C ASP A 239 0.14 -25.74 10.35
N GLY A 240 0.77 -24.58 10.20
CA GLY A 240 0.27 -23.46 9.39
C GLY A 240 0.46 -23.67 7.90
N THR A 241 -0.17 -22.81 7.11
CA THR A 241 -0.12 -22.82 5.65
C THR A 241 0.67 -21.67 5.07
N ILE A 242 0.93 -20.60 5.88
CA ILE A 242 1.67 -19.42 5.44
C ILE A 242 3.17 -19.65 5.54
N THR A 243 3.86 -19.37 4.45
CA THR A 243 5.31 -19.51 4.30
C THR A 243 5.93 -18.20 3.80
N ALA A 244 7.25 -18.11 3.80
CA ALA A 244 7.97 -16.99 3.16
C ALA A 244 7.76 -16.90 1.64
N GLY A 245 7.11 -17.89 1.01
CA GLY A 245 6.84 -17.91 -0.41
C GLY A 245 5.44 -17.40 -0.79
N ASN A 246 4.48 -17.47 0.14
CA ASN A 246 3.10 -17.02 -0.08
C ASN A 246 2.70 -15.82 0.81
N ALA A 247 3.70 -15.12 1.32
CA ALA A 247 3.63 -13.85 2.04
C ALA A 247 4.57 -12.83 1.39
N PRO A 248 4.28 -11.53 1.45
CA PRO A 248 5.21 -10.49 1.03
C PRO A 248 6.44 -10.44 1.93
N GLY A 249 7.53 -9.90 1.41
CA GLY A 249 8.71 -9.57 2.21
C GLY A 249 8.52 -8.31 3.06
N ILE A 250 9.58 -7.95 3.76
CA ILE A 250 9.77 -6.65 4.42
C ILE A 250 10.30 -5.69 3.34
N ASN A 251 9.71 -4.50 3.22
CA ASN A 251 9.93 -3.67 2.06
C ASN A 251 9.98 -2.17 2.36
N ASP A 252 10.64 -1.44 1.46
CA ASP A 252 10.75 0.01 1.44
C ASP A 252 10.06 0.56 0.19
N GLY A 253 9.36 1.69 0.30
CA GLY A 253 8.74 2.32 -0.86
C GLY A 253 7.79 3.45 -0.50
N ALA A 254 7.38 4.21 -1.51
CA ALA A 254 6.43 5.31 -1.38
C ALA A 254 5.51 5.41 -2.60
N ALA A 255 4.34 6.01 -2.40
CA ALA A 255 3.34 6.24 -3.43
C ALA A 255 2.63 7.57 -3.15
N ALA A 256 2.35 8.35 -4.19
CA ALA A 256 1.68 9.64 -4.08
C ALA A 256 0.71 9.87 -5.23
N LEU A 257 -0.42 10.48 -4.91
CA LEU A 257 -1.46 10.90 -5.85
C LEU A 257 -1.75 12.38 -5.65
N VAL A 258 -2.08 13.08 -6.75
CA VAL A 258 -2.54 14.47 -6.72
C VAL A 258 -4.04 14.49 -6.94
N LEU A 259 -4.77 15.04 -5.98
CA LEU A 259 -6.22 15.12 -5.98
C LEU A 259 -6.70 16.56 -6.09
N MET A 260 -7.84 16.76 -6.76
CA MET A 260 -8.47 18.06 -6.95
C MET A 260 -9.99 17.91 -7.05
N SER A 261 -10.74 18.98 -6.83
CA SER A 261 -12.16 18.97 -7.17
C SER A 261 -12.37 18.91 -8.69
N ASP A 262 -13.38 18.19 -9.15
CA ASP A 262 -13.77 18.09 -10.56
C ASP A 262 -14.08 19.47 -11.17
N GLU A 263 -14.73 20.35 -10.41
CA GLU A 263 -15.04 21.70 -10.84
C GLU A 263 -13.78 22.52 -11.15
N ARG A 264 -12.78 22.44 -10.27
CA ARG A 264 -11.50 23.13 -10.44
C ARG A 264 -10.70 22.52 -11.60
N ALA A 265 -10.63 21.19 -11.70
CA ALA A 265 -9.95 20.53 -12.81
C ALA A 265 -10.52 20.98 -14.17
N LYS A 266 -11.85 21.02 -14.30
CA LYS A 266 -12.52 21.49 -15.51
C LYS A 266 -12.25 22.97 -15.79
N SER A 267 -12.32 23.83 -14.78
CA SER A 267 -12.08 25.27 -14.96
C SER A 267 -10.64 25.57 -15.38
N GLU A 268 -9.68 24.74 -14.98
CA GLU A 268 -8.27 24.88 -15.33
C GLU A 268 -7.88 24.06 -16.58
N GLY A 269 -8.84 23.35 -17.20
CA GLY A 269 -8.58 22.52 -18.41
C GLY A 269 -7.68 21.32 -18.13
N ARG A 270 -7.69 20.78 -16.89
CA ARG A 270 -6.91 19.61 -16.48
C ARG A 270 -7.72 18.34 -16.72
N GLU A 271 -7.11 17.37 -17.40
CA GLU A 271 -7.75 16.08 -17.63
C GLU A 271 -7.51 15.15 -16.45
N PRO A 272 -8.60 14.61 -15.81
CA PRO A 272 -8.47 13.64 -14.74
C PRO A 272 -7.90 12.30 -15.24
N LEU A 273 -7.05 11.69 -14.41
CA LEU A 273 -6.61 10.32 -14.57
C LEU A 273 -7.68 9.32 -14.08
N ALA A 274 -8.41 9.70 -13.02
CA ALA A 274 -9.54 8.93 -12.49
C ALA A 274 -10.49 9.83 -11.68
N THR A 275 -11.71 9.36 -11.48
CA THR A 275 -12.72 9.98 -10.60
C THR A 275 -12.99 9.04 -9.43
N ILE A 276 -13.00 9.55 -8.20
CA ILE A 276 -13.43 8.79 -7.02
C ILE A 276 -14.96 8.73 -7.01
N LEU A 277 -15.51 7.50 -7.08
CA LEU A 277 -16.95 7.28 -7.04
C LEU A 277 -17.46 7.13 -5.61
N ALA A 278 -16.78 6.33 -4.81
CA ALA A 278 -17.11 6.06 -3.41
C ALA A 278 -15.95 5.40 -2.67
N HIS A 279 -16.02 5.40 -1.36
CA HIS A 279 -15.14 4.60 -0.49
C HIS A 279 -15.91 4.10 0.72
N SER A 280 -15.41 3.04 1.34
CA SER A 280 -15.93 2.49 2.59
C SER A 280 -14.81 1.99 3.48
N ALA A 281 -15.11 1.86 4.76
CA ALA A 281 -14.22 1.27 5.75
C ALA A 281 -15.04 0.48 6.76
N ILE A 282 -14.52 -0.67 7.16
CA ILE A 282 -15.14 -1.55 8.15
C ILE A 282 -14.18 -1.88 9.29
N ALA A 283 -14.72 -2.36 10.39
CA ALA A 283 -13.96 -2.93 11.49
C ALA A 283 -14.67 -4.21 11.98
N VAL A 284 -13.85 -5.19 12.31
CA VAL A 284 -14.24 -6.50 12.84
C VAL A 284 -13.33 -6.89 14.00
N GLU A 285 -13.46 -8.08 14.57
CA GLU A 285 -12.48 -8.59 15.52
C GLU A 285 -11.08 -8.65 14.91
N ALA A 286 -10.04 -8.42 15.72
CA ALA A 286 -8.67 -8.27 15.23
C ALA A 286 -8.18 -9.50 14.45
N GLU A 287 -8.61 -10.70 14.85
CA GLU A 287 -8.26 -11.96 14.21
C GLU A 287 -8.88 -12.14 12.82
N ASP A 288 -9.97 -11.44 12.54
CA ASP A 288 -10.70 -11.49 11.27
C ASP A 288 -10.16 -10.52 10.21
N PHE A 289 -9.06 -9.81 10.50
CA PHE A 289 -8.50 -8.84 9.54
C PHE A 289 -8.27 -9.42 8.13
N PRO A 290 -7.90 -10.70 7.92
CA PRO A 290 -7.68 -11.22 6.58
C PRO A 290 -8.94 -11.28 5.71
N LYS A 291 -10.11 -11.30 6.33
CA LYS A 291 -11.42 -11.32 5.66
C LYS A 291 -11.89 -9.92 5.23
N THR A 292 -11.31 -8.87 5.81
CA THR A 292 -11.82 -7.49 5.66
C THR A 292 -11.83 -6.94 4.23
N PRO A 293 -10.89 -7.27 3.30
CA PRO A 293 -11.02 -6.80 1.92
C PRO A 293 -12.28 -7.30 1.22
N GLY A 294 -12.64 -8.57 1.39
CA GLY A 294 -13.90 -9.10 0.83
C GLY A 294 -15.14 -8.48 1.46
N LEU A 295 -15.12 -8.30 2.78
CA LEU A 295 -16.23 -7.70 3.53
C LEU A 295 -16.43 -6.22 3.14
N VAL A 296 -15.35 -5.43 3.05
CA VAL A 296 -15.47 -4.00 2.70
C VAL A 296 -15.84 -3.79 1.23
N ILE A 297 -15.45 -4.71 0.32
CA ILE A 297 -15.94 -4.70 -1.07
C ILE A 297 -17.47 -4.87 -1.08
N ASN A 298 -18.01 -5.86 -0.37
CA ASN A 298 -19.47 -6.06 -0.26
C ASN A 298 -20.18 -4.84 0.31
N GLU A 299 -19.62 -4.23 1.37
CA GLU A 299 -20.14 -2.98 1.95
C GLU A 299 -20.15 -1.83 0.91
N LEU A 300 -19.06 -1.68 0.14
CA LEU A 300 -18.93 -0.63 -0.87
C LEU A 300 -19.89 -0.84 -2.04
N LEU A 301 -20.06 -2.08 -2.51
CA LEU A 301 -21.03 -2.44 -3.54
C LEU A 301 -22.47 -2.14 -3.07
N SER A 302 -22.83 -2.57 -1.86
CA SER A 302 -24.13 -2.26 -1.25
C SER A 302 -24.38 -0.76 -1.17
N LYS A 303 -23.39 0.01 -0.70
CA LYS A 303 -23.46 1.47 -0.57
C LYS A 303 -23.68 2.18 -1.91
N THR A 304 -23.14 1.64 -3.00
CA THR A 304 -23.22 2.25 -4.33
C THR A 304 -24.35 1.71 -5.18
N GLY A 305 -25.03 0.64 -4.74
CA GLY A 305 -26.05 -0.08 -5.52
C GLY A 305 -25.50 -0.82 -6.74
N LYS A 306 -24.17 -1.08 -6.74
CA LYS A 306 -23.49 -1.83 -7.79
C LYS A 306 -23.34 -3.30 -7.40
N THR A 307 -23.13 -4.14 -8.41
CA THR A 307 -22.81 -5.56 -8.24
C THR A 307 -21.35 -5.84 -8.63
N VAL A 308 -20.86 -7.04 -8.39
CA VAL A 308 -19.50 -7.46 -8.77
C VAL A 308 -19.30 -7.41 -10.29
N GLU A 309 -20.37 -7.69 -11.05
CA GLU A 309 -20.36 -7.68 -12.52
C GLU A 309 -20.14 -6.29 -13.09
N ASP A 310 -20.54 -5.23 -12.37
CA ASP A 310 -20.35 -3.82 -12.76
C ASP A 310 -18.88 -3.38 -12.62
N ILE A 311 -18.00 -4.21 -12.04
CA ILE A 311 -16.62 -3.87 -11.77
C ILE A 311 -15.71 -4.59 -12.76
N ASP A 312 -14.87 -3.81 -13.43
CA ASP A 312 -13.92 -4.31 -14.42
C ASP A 312 -12.69 -4.94 -13.80
N LEU A 313 -12.12 -4.31 -12.78
CA LEU A 313 -10.90 -4.77 -12.09
C LEU A 313 -10.94 -4.57 -10.59
N PHE A 314 -10.20 -5.44 -9.90
CA PHE A 314 -9.95 -5.35 -8.46
C PHE A 314 -8.44 -5.36 -8.18
N GLU A 315 -7.98 -4.47 -7.32
CA GLU A 315 -6.65 -4.51 -6.71
C GLU A 315 -6.78 -4.76 -5.21
N ILE A 316 -6.41 -5.95 -4.78
CA ILE A 316 -6.46 -6.37 -3.37
C ILE A 316 -5.04 -6.48 -2.85
N ASN A 317 -4.73 -5.77 -1.77
CA ASN A 317 -3.41 -5.90 -1.18
C ASN A 317 -3.19 -7.31 -0.61
N GLU A 318 -2.19 -8.00 -1.12
CA GLU A 318 -1.83 -9.36 -0.71
C GLU A 318 -0.96 -9.32 0.57
N ALA A 319 -1.55 -8.93 1.72
CA ALA A 319 -0.83 -9.03 2.98
C ALA A 319 -0.36 -10.47 3.28
N PHE A 320 -1.06 -11.44 2.72
CA PHE A 320 -0.74 -12.85 2.54
C PHE A 320 -1.55 -13.34 1.33
N ALA A 321 -1.14 -14.42 0.68
CA ALA A 321 -1.92 -15.01 -0.42
C ALA A 321 -3.36 -15.38 0.04
N THR A 322 -3.50 -15.86 1.28
CA THR A 322 -4.81 -16.17 1.87
C THR A 322 -5.75 -14.96 1.94
N VAL A 323 -5.25 -13.72 2.07
CA VAL A 323 -6.09 -12.52 2.13
C VAL A 323 -6.80 -12.29 0.79
N ALA A 324 -6.08 -12.42 -0.32
CA ALA A 324 -6.67 -12.29 -1.64
C ALA A 324 -7.64 -13.43 -1.95
N LEU A 325 -7.31 -14.67 -1.56
CA LEU A 325 -8.19 -15.84 -1.72
C LEU A 325 -9.46 -15.71 -0.87
N ALA A 326 -9.33 -15.24 0.37
CA ALA A 326 -10.49 -14.97 1.24
C ALA A 326 -11.40 -13.88 0.65
N ALA A 327 -10.80 -12.80 0.11
CA ALA A 327 -11.57 -11.74 -0.53
C ALA A 327 -12.33 -12.25 -1.76
N ASN A 328 -11.69 -13.07 -2.61
CA ASN A 328 -12.34 -13.69 -3.77
C ASN A 328 -13.53 -14.55 -3.35
N GLN A 329 -13.36 -15.36 -2.30
CA GLN A 329 -14.41 -16.25 -1.80
C GLN A 329 -15.57 -15.47 -1.17
N ILE A 330 -15.28 -14.47 -0.32
CA ILE A 330 -16.28 -13.70 0.43
C ILE A 330 -17.09 -12.78 -0.48
N ALA A 331 -16.43 -12.12 -1.44
CA ALA A 331 -17.09 -11.17 -2.33
C ALA A 331 -17.49 -11.79 -3.69
N GLY A 332 -17.22 -13.07 -3.94
CA GLY A 332 -17.57 -13.76 -5.18
C GLY A 332 -16.83 -13.21 -6.40
N LEU A 333 -15.55 -12.84 -6.24
CA LEU A 333 -14.79 -12.20 -7.31
C LEU A 333 -14.27 -13.21 -8.32
N ASP A 334 -14.25 -12.80 -9.61
CA ASP A 334 -13.52 -13.52 -10.65
C ASP A 334 -12.00 -13.32 -10.42
N PRO A 335 -11.23 -14.38 -10.10
CA PRO A 335 -9.81 -14.26 -9.91
C PRO A 335 -9.05 -13.64 -11.09
N GLU A 336 -9.56 -13.77 -12.31
CA GLU A 336 -8.93 -13.20 -13.50
C GLU A 336 -9.04 -11.67 -13.58
N LYS A 337 -9.98 -11.08 -12.85
CA LYS A 337 -10.12 -9.62 -12.69
C LYS A 337 -9.33 -9.07 -11.49
N VAL A 338 -8.71 -9.93 -10.66
CA VAL A 338 -8.01 -9.53 -9.42
C VAL A 338 -6.49 -9.53 -9.63
N ASN A 339 -5.83 -8.43 -9.25
CA ASN A 339 -4.37 -8.28 -9.28
C ASN A 339 -3.76 -8.75 -10.60
N VAL A 340 -4.25 -8.19 -11.70
CA VAL A 340 -3.94 -8.67 -13.06
C VAL A 340 -2.46 -8.46 -13.45
N ASN A 341 -1.76 -7.57 -12.77
CA ASN A 341 -0.32 -7.32 -12.91
C ASN A 341 0.51 -7.89 -11.75
N GLY A 342 -0.09 -8.84 -10.98
CA GLY A 342 0.49 -9.35 -9.75
C GLY A 342 0.23 -8.43 -8.55
N GLY A 343 0.68 -8.83 -7.36
CA GLY A 343 0.38 -8.12 -6.12
C GLY A 343 1.53 -8.16 -5.11
N ALA A 344 1.22 -7.83 -3.86
CA ALA A 344 2.22 -7.62 -2.81
C ALA A 344 3.07 -8.86 -2.48
N VAL A 345 2.58 -10.08 -2.67
CA VAL A 345 3.38 -11.31 -2.50
C VAL A 345 4.61 -11.27 -3.40
N ALA A 346 4.48 -10.75 -4.62
CA ALA A 346 5.57 -10.61 -5.56
C ALA A 346 6.28 -9.26 -5.49
N ILE A 347 5.50 -8.15 -5.45
CA ILE A 347 6.03 -6.78 -5.49
C ILE A 347 6.65 -6.41 -4.15
N GLY A 348 5.98 -6.76 -3.03
CA GLY A 348 6.32 -6.34 -1.68
C GLY A 348 5.22 -5.51 -1.02
N HIS A 349 5.36 -5.32 0.32
CA HIS A 349 4.36 -4.64 1.15
C HIS A 349 4.99 -3.60 2.07
N PRO A 350 5.46 -2.44 1.54
CA PRO A 350 5.81 -1.29 2.38
C PRO A 350 4.52 -0.78 3.03
N ILE A 351 4.32 -1.12 4.32
CA ILE A 351 2.98 -1.12 4.96
C ILE A 351 2.24 0.21 4.83
N GLY A 352 2.89 1.35 5.12
CA GLY A 352 2.26 2.66 5.02
C GLY A 352 1.96 3.13 3.60
N ALA A 353 2.69 2.61 2.60
CA ALA A 353 2.55 2.99 1.19
C ALA A 353 1.56 2.13 0.41
N SER A 354 1.31 0.89 0.84
CA SER A 354 0.64 -0.14 0.05
C SER A 354 -0.78 0.23 -0.38
N GLY A 355 -1.54 0.92 0.48
CA GLY A 355 -2.90 1.35 0.13
C GLY A 355 -2.96 2.33 -1.03
N ALA A 356 -2.00 3.26 -1.12
CA ALA A 356 -1.87 4.16 -2.26
C ALA A 356 -1.31 3.43 -3.49
N ARG A 357 -0.36 2.50 -3.29
CA ARG A 357 0.24 1.70 -4.36
C ARG A 357 -0.82 0.90 -5.14
N ILE A 358 -1.70 0.16 -4.45
CA ILE A 358 -2.73 -0.64 -5.11
C ILE A 358 -3.70 0.23 -5.92
N LEU A 359 -4.06 1.41 -5.42
CA LEU A 359 -4.90 2.34 -6.14
C LEU A 359 -4.22 2.86 -7.42
N ILE A 360 -2.94 3.19 -7.35
CA ILE A 360 -2.15 3.64 -8.51
C ILE A 360 -2.09 2.55 -9.57
N THR A 361 -1.77 1.30 -9.19
CA THR A 361 -1.73 0.17 -10.12
C THR A 361 -3.08 -0.05 -10.79
N LEU A 362 -4.18 0.02 -10.03
CA LEU A 362 -5.54 -0.10 -10.56
C LEU A 362 -5.85 0.99 -11.61
N ILE A 363 -5.52 2.24 -11.31
CA ILE A 363 -5.77 3.39 -12.19
C ILE A 363 -5.02 3.19 -13.52
N HIS A 364 -3.71 2.91 -13.46
CA HIS A 364 -2.89 2.74 -14.66
C HIS A 364 -3.37 1.56 -15.52
N GLU A 365 -3.77 0.46 -14.90
CA GLU A 365 -4.27 -0.70 -15.64
C GLU A 365 -5.63 -0.44 -16.28
N LEU A 366 -6.57 0.22 -15.59
CA LEU A 366 -7.85 0.63 -16.19
C LEU A 366 -7.62 1.58 -17.37
N LYS A 367 -6.75 2.57 -17.22
CA LYS A 367 -6.37 3.49 -18.31
C LYS A 367 -5.82 2.74 -19.51
N ARG A 368 -4.91 1.80 -19.28
CA ARG A 368 -4.32 0.98 -20.35
C ARG A 368 -5.37 0.14 -21.11
N ARG A 369 -6.45 -0.25 -20.42
CA ARG A 369 -7.59 -0.99 -21.04
C ARG A 369 -8.63 -0.09 -21.70
N GLY A 370 -8.47 1.23 -21.63
CA GLY A 370 -9.40 2.18 -22.25
C GLY A 370 -10.50 2.69 -21.33
N GLY A 371 -10.33 2.53 -20.02
CA GLY A 371 -11.24 2.98 -18.97
C GLY A 371 -11.96 1.85 -18.24
N GLY A 372 -12.88 2.21 -17.37
CA GLY A 372 -13.73 1.29 -16.61
C GLY A 372 -13.82 1.63 -15.13
N ILE A 373 -14.54 0.79 -14.39
CA ILE A 373 -14.72 0.91 -12.93
C ILE A 373 -13.86 -0.11 -12.22
N GLY A 374 -13.13 0.33 -11.20
CA GLY A 374 -12.32 -0.55 -10.39
C GLY A 374 -12.46 -0.30 -8.90
N ILE A 375 -12.13 -1.34 -8.11
CA ILE A 375 -12.08 -1.27 -6.64
C ILE A 375 -10.68 -1.65 -6.17
N ALA A 376 -10.06 -0.77 -5.37
CA ALA A 376 -8.87 -1.09 -4.59
C ALA A 376 -9.28 -1.36 -3.13
N ALA A 377 -8.84 -2.50 -2.56
CA ALA A 377 -9.17 -2.90 -1.20
C ALA A 377 -7.95 -3.41 -0.43
N ILE A 378 -7.89 -3.09 0.86
CA ILE A 378 -6.78 -3.44 1.74
C ILE A 378 -7.27 -3.80 3.13
N CYS A 379 -6.73 -4.89 3.69
CA CYS A 379 -6.87 -5.20 5.11
C CYS A 379 -5.92 -4.34 5.95
N SER A 380 -6.20 -4.25 7.23
CA SER A 380 -5.34 -3.53 8.18
C SER A 380 -5.32 -4.20 9.54
N GLY A 381 -4.17 -4.13 10.20
CA GLY A 381 -4.03 -4.58 11.58
C GLY A 381 -5.11 -3.97 12.49
N GLY A 382 -5.51 -4.71 13.53
CA GLY A 382 -6.61 -4.32 14.41
C GLY A 382 -8.00 -4.62 13.83
N GLY A 383 -8.10 -5.54 12.86
CA GLY A 383 -9.40 -5.98 12.32
C GLY A 383 -10.08 -4.96 11.43
N GLN A 384 -9.34 -4.16 10.66
CA GLN A 384 -9.92 -3.13 9.80
C GLN A 384 -9.71 -3.42 8.32
N GLY A 385 -10.57 -2.86 7.48
CA GLY A 385 -10.47 -2.92 6.03
C GLY A 385 -10.98 -1.64 5.39
N ASP A 386 -10.30 -1.19 4.34
CA ASP A 386 -10.66 -0.01 3.56
C ASP A 386 -10.77 -0.37 2.07
N ALA A 387 -11.73 0.24 1.38
CA ALA A 387 -11.89 0.12 -0.06
C ALA A 387 -12.27 1.46 -0.69
N ILE A 388 -11.83 1.65 -1.92
CA ILE A 388 -12.17 2.79 -2.76
C ILE A 388 -12.60 2.31 -4.15
N MET A 389 -13.64 2.90 -4.69
CA MET A 389 -14.14 2.67 -6.05
C MET A 389 -13.82 3.90 -6.90
N ILE A 390 -13.26 3.66 -8.05
CA ILE A 390 -12.88 4.71 -9.01
C ILE A 390 -13.41 4.39 -10.41
N GLU A 391 -13.49 5.42 -11.23
CA GLU A 391 -13.76 5.34 -12.67
C GLU A 391 -12.64 6.06 -13.44
N VAL A 392 -12.15 5.41 -14.49
CA VAL A 392 -11.12 5.92 -15.40
C VAL A 392 -11.69 6.14 -16.78
#